data_88830e835d308ff7e7c859f5fb8f2f99
#
_entry.id   88830e835d308ff7e7c859f5fb8f2f99
#
_cell.length_a   1.000
_cell.length_b   1.000
_cell.length_c   1.000
_cell.angle_alpha   90.00
_cell.angle_beta   90.00
_cell.angle_gamma   90.00
#
_symmetry.space_group_name_H-M   'P 1'
#
loop_
_entity.id
_entity.type
_entity.pdbx_description
1 polymer ?
#
loop_
_entity_poly.entity_id
_entity_poly.type
_entity_poly.pdbx_seq_one_letter_code
_entity_poly.pdbx_strand_id
1 'polypeptide(L)'
;YASWVSWLVLAFVLAIIPLTILWGREVAPWIIPGLMVGLLAFGVAKRVRVYEVFVEGAKEGFQVAFRIIPYLVAILVAVAMFRASGALELIIGPLGSLTQHVGLPAEALPMALLRPLSGSGAYGIVASIINDPTIGPDSYTGYLVSTFQGSTETTFYVLAVYFGAVQIKRLRHALVPALVA
;
A
#
# COMPACT_ATOMS: atom_id res chain seq x y z
N TYR A 1 5.30 -11.54 -29.24
CA TYR A 1 3.89 -11.67 -28.82
C TYR A 1 2.99 -11.18 -29.93
N ALA A 2 1.90 -11.90 -30.22
CA ALA A 2 0.99 -11.49 -31.28
C ALA A 2 0.30 -10.16 -30.89
N SER A 3 0.27 -9.20 -31.80
CA SER A 3 -0.26 -7.83 -31.56
C SER A 3 -1.73 -7.83 -31.06
N TRP A 4 -2.53 -8.82 -31.45
CA TRP A 4 -3.91 -8.95 -30.99
C TRP A 4 -4.05 -9.25 -29.49
N VAL A 5 -3.08 -9.96 -28.86
CA VAL A 5 -3.05 -10.21 -27.42
C VAL A 5 -2.81 -8.90 -26.67
N SER A 6 -1.92 -8.04 -27.17
CA SER A 6 -1.66 -6.72 -26.57
C SER A 6 -2.90 -5.83 -26.61
N TRP A 7 -3.66 -5.86 -27.72
CA TRP A 7 -4.91 -5.13 -27.84
C TRP A 7 -6.01 -5.65 -26.91
N LEU A 8 -6.10 -6.98 -26.73
CA LEU A 8 -7.03 -7.59 -25.78
C LEU A 8 -6.69 -7.20 -24.33
N VAL A 9 -5.41 -7.24 -23.95
CA VAL A 9 -4.96 -6.84 -22.61
C VAL A 9 -5.24 -5.35 -22.40
N LEU A 10 -4.95 -4.50 -23.37
CA LEU A 10 -5.24 -3.07 -23.29
C LEU A 10 -6.74 -2.80 -23.15
N ALA A 11 -7.57 -3.45 -23.95
CA ALA A 11 -9.03 -3.32 -23.87
C ALA A 11 -9.57 -3.81 -22.53
N PHE A 12 -9.02 -4.90 -21.98
CA PHE A 12 -9.38 -5.41 -20.66
C PHE A 12 -9.01 -4.43 -19.54
N VAL A 13 -7.80 -3.87 -19.58
CA VAL A 13 -7.35 -2.86 -18.60
C VAL A 13 -8.22 -1.60 -18.68
N LEU A 14 -8.52 -1.12 -19.88
CA LEU A 14 -9.39 0.04 -20.09
C LEU A 14 -10.84 -0.22 -19.64
N ALA A 15 -11.34 -1.46 -19.75
CA ALA A 15 -12.67 -1.83 -19.29
C ALA A 15 -12.76 -1.95 -17.76
N ILE A 16 -11.66 -2.29 -17.08
CA ILE A 16 -11.62 -2.35 -15.60
C ILE A 16 -11.90 -0.98 -14.98
N ILE A 17 -11.39 0.11 -15.57
CA ILE A 17 -11.55 1.46 -15.00
C ILE A 17 -13.03 1.84 -14.86
N PRO A 18 -13.87 1.86 -15.91
CA PRO A 18 -15.30 2.18 -15.77
C PRO A 18 -16.06 1.15 -14.92
N LEU A 19 -15.67 -0.13 -14.99
CA LEU A 19 -16.29 -1.17 -14.17
C LEU A 19 -16.05 -0.91 -12.67
N THR A 20 -14.84 -0.51 -12.29
CA THR A 20 -14.50 -0.17 -10.91
C THR A 20 -15.22 1.10 -10.45
N ILE A 21 -15.39 2.09 -11.32
CA ILE A 21 -16.12 3.32 -10.99
C ILE A 21 -17.60 3.04 -10.75
N LEU A 22 -18.21 2.18 -11.57
CA LEU A 22 -19.66 1.90 -11.52
C LEU A 22 -20.02 0.90 -10.42
N TRP A 23 -19.24 -0.15 -10.23
CA TRP A 23 -19.55 -1.28 -9.34
C TRP A 23 -18.49 -1.57 -8.29
N GLY A 24 -17.48 -0.71 -8.14
CA GLY A 24 -16.37 -0.94 -7.22
C GLY A 24 -16.82 -1.18 -5.78
N ARG A 25 -17.82 -0.45 -5.30
CA ARG A 25 -18.37 -0.62 -3.94
C ARG A 25 -19.01 -2.00 -3.71
N GLU A 26 -19.64 -2.55 -4.71
CA GLU A 26 -20.31 -3.86 -4.61
C GLU A 26 -19.35 -5.01 -4.84
N VAL A 27 -18.37 -4.83 -5.73
CA VAL A 27 -17.43 -5.89 -6.13
C VAL A 27 -16.22 -5.96 -5.18
N ALA A 28 -15.75 -4.83 -4.65
CA ALA A 28 -14.56 -4.80 -3.79
C ALA A 28 -14.59 -5.79 -2.61
N PRO A 29 -15.68 -5.95 -1.85
CA PRO A 29 -15.74 -6.91 -0.75
C PRO A 29 -15.59 -8.37 -1.19
N TRP A 30 -15.91 -8.68 -2.46
CA TRP A 30 -15.87 -10.03 -3.01
C TRP A 30 -14.53 -10.40 -3.66
N ILE A 31 -13.65 -9.43 -3.91
CA ILE A 31 -12.37 -9.66 -4.59
C ILE A 31 -11.49 -10.63 -3.77
N ILE A 32 -11.28 -10.34 -2.49
CA ILE A 32 -10.43 -11.17 -1.62
C ILE A 32 -11.05 -12.56 -1.40
N PRO A 33 -12.32 -12.69 -0.98
CA PRO A 33 -12.97 -14.00 -0.88
C PRO A 33 -12.97 -14.78 -2.20
N GLY A 34 -13.22 -14.11 -3.30
CA GLY A 34 -13.21 -14.74 -4.64
C GLY A 34 -11.83 -15.26 -5.03
N LEU A 35 -10.77 -14.50 -4.77
CA LEU A 35 -9.39 -14.95 -4.99
C LEU A 35 -9.04 -16.15 -4.10
N MET A 36 -9.43 -16.13 -2.83
CA MET A 36 -9.18 -17.23 -1.90
C MET A 36 -9.87 -18.52 -2.39
N VAL A 37 -11.16 -18.44 -2.70
CA VAL A 37 -11.92 -19.60 -3.22
C VAL A 37 -11.35 -20.06 -4.55
N GLY A 38 -11.00 -19.15 -5.45
CA GLY A 38 -10.41 -19.47 -6.75
C GLY A 38 -9.07 -20.21 -6.64
N LEU A 39 -8.17 -19.74 -5.76
CA LEU A 39 -6.88 -20.39 -5.52
C LEU A 39 -7.05 -21.77 -4.87
N LEU A 40 -7.95 -21.91 -3.89
CA LEU A 40 -8.24 -23.19 -3.26
C LEU A 40 -8.84 -24.19 -4.27
N ALA A 41 -9.81 -23.77 -5.08
CA ALA A 41 -10.41 -24.59 -6.13
C ALA A 41 -9.37 -25.01 -7.18
N PHE A 42 -8.49 -24.11 -7.59
CA PHE A 42 -7.38 -24.42 -8.49
C PHE A 42 -6.42 -25.47 -7.87
N GLY A 43 -6.07 -25.32 -6.59
CA GLY A 43 -5.26 -26.28 -5.85
C GLY A 43 -5.87 -27.67 -5.83
N VAL A 44 -7.18 -27.77 -5.54
CA VAL A 44 -7.92 -29.03 -5.57
C VAL A 44 -7.92 -29.64 -6.98
N ALA A 45 -8.19 -28.84 -8.01
CA ALA A 45 -8.17 -29.30 -9.40
C ALA A 45 -6.79 -29.83 -9.83
N LYS A 46 -5.71 -29.26 -9.29
CA LYS A 46 -4.33 -29.70 -9.50
C LYS A 46 -3.88 -30.82 -8.57
N ARG A 47 -4.78 -31.37 -7.73
CA ARG A 47 -4.50 -32.42 -6.74
C ARG A 47 -3.40 -32.06 -5.74
N VAL A 48 -3.27 -30.78 -5.43
CA VAL A 48 -2.38 -30.27 -4.37
C VAL A 48 -3.02 -30.61 -3.02
N ARG A 49 -2.21 -30.94 -2.02
CA ARG A 49 -2.65 -31.12 -0.63
C ARG A 49 -2.93 -29.74 -0.02
N VAL A 50 -4.10 -29.19 -0.35
CA VAL A 50 -4.47 -27.79 -0.10
C VAL A 50 -4.34 -27.41 1.37
N TYR A 51 -4.76 -28.31 2.28
CA TYR A 51 -4.71 -28.06 3.72
C TYR A 51 -3.26 -27.89 4.21
N GLU A 52 -2.36 -28.79 3.83
CA GLU A 52 -0.96 -28.74 4.28
C GLU A 52 -0.24 -27.50 3.72
N VAL A 53 -0.43 -27.23 2.44
CA VAL A 53 0.15 -26.02 1.79
C VAL A 53 -0.42 -24.75 2.39
N PHE A 54 -1.71 -24.71 2.70
CA PHE A 54 -2.35 -23.58 3.36
C PHE A 54 -1.77 -23.33 4.76
N VAL A 55 -1.62 -24.41 5.56
CA VAL A 55 -1.04 -24.31 6.90
C VAL A 55 0.42 -23.86 6.86
N GLU A 56 1.18 -24.35 5.87
CA GLU A 56 2.58 -23.92 5.69
C GLU A 56 2.67 -22.43 5.33
N GLY A 57 1.87 -21.98 4.36
CA GLY A 57 1.77 -20.56 4.03
C GLY A 57 1.30 -19.69 5.20
N ALA A 58 0.37 -20.18 6.02
CA ALA A 58 -0.07 -19.49 7.23
C ALA A 58 1.05 -19.32 8.25
N LYS A 59 1.91 -20.34 8.43
CA LYS A 59 3.11 -20.23 9.30
C LYS A 59 4.09 -19.16 8.80
N GLU A 60 4.34 -19.14 7.49
CA GLU A 60 5.19 -18.11 6.88
C GLU A 60 4.59 -16.69 7.09
N GLY A 61 3.28 -16.55 6.87
CA GLY A 61 2.56 -15.29 7.12
C GLY A 61 2.67 -14.84 8.57
N PHE A 62 2.60 -15.78 9.52
CA PHE A 62 2.77 -15.50 10.94
C PHE A 62 4.19 -14.99 11.28
N GLN A 63 5.22 -15.59 10.67
CA GLN A 63 6.59 -15.11 10.81
C GLN A 63 6.77 -13.69 10.28
N VAL A 64 6.13 -13.38 9.15
CA VAL A 64 6.11 -12.00 8.60
C VAL A 64 5.44 -11.04 9.57
N ALA A 65 4.29 -11.41 10.14
CA ALA A 65 3.59 -10.59 11.14
C ALA A 65 4.49 -10.30 12.37
N PHE A 66 5.13 -11.31 12.93
CA PHE A 66 6.07 -11.13 14.04
C PHE A 66 7.23 -10.18 13.70
N ARG A 67 7.73 -10.24 12.48
CA ARG A 67 8.80 -9.35 12.01
C ARG A 67 8.34 -7.89 11.90
N ILE A 68 7.08 -7.66 11.56
CA ILE A 68 6.52 -6.32 11.35
C ILE A 68 6.10 -5.66 12.67
N ILE A 69 5.59 -6.41 13.65
CA ILE A 69 5.07 -5.88 14.93
C ILE A 69 6.03 -4.90 15.62
N PRO A 70 7.33 -5.17 15.80
CA PRO A 70 8.24 -4.23 16.47
C PRO A 70 8.33 -2.88 15.75
N TYR A 71 8.32 -2.89 14.42
CA TYR A 71 8.34 -1.67 13.62
C TYR A 71 7.03 -0.88 13.76
N LEU A 72 5.88 -1.58 13.79
CA LEU A 72 4.59 -0.94 14.04
C LEU A 72 4.57 -0.26 15.41
N VAL A 73 4.99 -0.96 16.45
CA VAL A 73 5.04 -0.39 17.81
C VAL A 73 5.95 0.83 17.86
N ALA A 74 7.15 0.73 17.30
CA ALA A 74 8.12 1.83 17.28
C ALA A 74 7.56 3.06 16.56
N ILE A 75 6.92 2.88 15.41
CA ILE A 75 6.37 4.02 14.64
C ILE A 75 5.15 4.63 15.32
N LEU A 76 4.25 3.79 15.87
CA LEU A 76 3.07 4.30 16.57
C LEU A 76 3.47 5.11 17.82
N VAL A 77 4.47 4.65 18.57
CA VAL A 77 5.03 5.41 19.70
C VAL A 77 5.66 6.72 19.22
N ALA A 78 6.48 6.67 18.16
CA ALA A 78 7.11 7.88 17.62
C ALA A 78 6.06 8.90 17.14
N VAL A 79 5.03 8.46 16.41
CA VAL A 79 3.94 9.35 15.96
C VAL A 79 3.17 9.93 17.13
N ALA A 80 2.86 9.11 18.16
CA ALA A 80 2.18 9.57 19.36
C ALA A 80 3.01 10.61 20.13
N MET A 81 4.31 10.39 20.29
CA MET A 81 5.22 11.36 20.89
C MET A 81 5.31 12.66 20.09
N PHE A 82 5.35 12.56 18.75
CA PHE A 82 5.41 13.70 17.86
C PHE A 82 4.13 14.56 17.93
N ARG A 83 2.96 13.91 18.03
CA ARG A 83 1.67 14.60 18.29
C ARG A 83 1.66 15.25 19.67
N ALA A 84 2.01 14.50 20.71
CA ALA A 84 1.97 14.99 22.10
C ALA A 84 2.93 16.16 22.34
N SER A 85 4.03 16.25 21.60
CA SER A 85 5.00 17.37 21.69
C SER A 85 4.56 18.63 20.95
N GLY A 86 3.50 18.60 20.12
CA GLY A 86 3.12 19.69 19.23
C GLY A 86 4.07 19.90 18.05
N ALA A 87 5.12 19.10 17.92
CA ALA A 87 6.09 19.22 16.83
C ALA A 87 5.48 18.86 15.47
N LEU A 88 4.49 17.98 15.49
CA LEU A 88 3.79 17.58 14.27
C LEU A 88 3.05 18.77 13.68
N GLU A 89 2.33 19.54 14.49
CA GLU A 89 1.58 20.73 14.09
C GLU A 89 2.49 21.85 13.57
N LEU A 90 3.67 22.03 14.19
CA LEU A 90 4.67 22.99 13.77
C LEU A 90 5.22 22.70 12.36
N ILE A 91 5.39 21.44 12.02
CA ILE A 91 5.91 21.03 10.70
C ILE A 91 4.79 20.93 9.67
N ILE A 92 3.68 20.32 10.04
CA ILE A 92 2.57 20.01 9.11
C ILE A 92 1.71 21.26 8.85
N GLY A 93 1.56 22.17 9.81
CA GLY A 93 0.73 23.36 9.66
C GLY A 93 1.09 24.19 8.42
N PRO A 94 2.33 24.67 8.27
CA PRO A 94 2.74 25.45 7.10
C PRO A 94 2.72 24.64 5.79
N LEU A 95 3.12 23.37 5.84
CA LEU A 95 3.11 22.47 4.68
C LEU A 95 1.69 22.09 4.28
N GLY A 96 0.80 21.84 5.25
CA GLY A 96 -0.57 21.46 5.01
C GLY A 96 -1.36 22.54 4.27
N SER A 97 -1.16 23.81 4.61
CA SER A 97 -1.81 24.92 3.89
C SER A 97 -1.42 24.97 2.41
N LEU A 98 -0.18 24.62 2.09
CA LEU A 98 0.31 24.57 0.71
C LEU A 98 -0.20 23.33 -0.02
N THR A 99 -0.14 22.15 0.62
CA THR A 99 -0.48 20.85 -0.01
C THR A 99 -1.98 20.61 -0.15
N GLN A 100 -2.82 21.26 0.67
CA GLN A 100 -4.28 21.21 0.52
C GLN A 100 -4.75 21.70 -0.86
N HIS A 101 -4.04 22.66 -1.47
CA HIS A 101 -4.37 23.16 -2.81
C HIS A 101 -4.20 22.09 -3.91
N VAL A 102 -3.40 21.06 -3.65
CA VAL A 102 -3.21 19.93 -4.56
C VAL A 102 -3.95 18.66 -4.07
N GLY A 103 -4.86 18.81 -3.11
CA GLY A 103 -5.67 17.69 -2.60
C GLY A 103 -4.97 16.81 -1.57
N LEU A 104 -3.82 17.23 -1.00
CA LEU A 104 -3.12 16.48 0.03
C LEU A 104 -3.34 17.11 1.42
N PRO A 105 -4.21 16.53 2.26
CA PRO A 105 -4.45 17.01 3.62
C PRO A 105 -3.19 16.95 4.48
N ALA A 106 -3.11 17.82 5.46
CA ALA A 106 -1.99 17.89 6.40
C ALA A 106 -1.75 16.55 7.12
N GLU A 107 -2.81 15.87 7.49
CA GLU A 107 -2.79 14.58 8.19
C GLU A 107 -2.21 13.44 7.33
N ALA A 108 -2.28 13.56 6.01
CA ALA A 108 -1.72 12.57 5.07
C ALA A 108 -0.23 12.83 4.75
N LEU A 109 0.32 14.00 5.07
CA LEU A 109 1.73 14.33 4.80
C LEU A 109 2.73 13.34 5.40
N PRO A 110 2.59 12.90 6.66
CA PRO A 110 3.51 11.89 7.22
C PRO A 110 3.55 10.62 6.39
N MET A 111 2.40 10.21 5.84
CA MET A 111 2.30 9.04 4.97
C MET A 111 3.05 9.28 3.65
N ALA A 112 2.82 10.40 2.98
CA ALA A 112 3.48 10.76 1.73
C ALA A 112 5.01 10.79 1.86
N LEU A 113 5.52 11.28 3.00
CA LEU A 113 6.96 11.36 3.28
C LEU A 113 7.57 10.00 3.66
N LEU A 114 6.85 9.20 4.46
CA LEU A 114 7.39 7.96 5.00
C LEU A 114 7.25 6.79 4.03
N ARG A 115 6.25 6.78 3.18
CA ARG A 115 5.97 5.66 2.26
C ARG A 115 7.16 5.31 1.35
N PRO A 116 7.84 6.26 0.71
CA PRO A 116 9.03 5.99 -0.09
C PRO A 116 10.22 5.44 0.70
N LEU A 117 10.26 5.70 2.02
CA LEU A 117 11.37 5.35 2.90
C LEU A 117 11.17 4.00 3.60
N SER A 118 9.96 3.74 4.10
CA SER A 118 9.68 2.59 4.95
C SER A 118 8.25 2.08 4.77
N GLY A 119 8.12 0.89 4.17
CA GLY A 119 6.82 0.22 4.00
C GLY A 119 6.17 -0.17 5.34
N SER A 120 6.95 -0.73 6.28
CA SER A 120 6.44 -1.09 7.61
C SER A 120 6.10 0.13 8.47
N GLY A 121 6.88 1.22 8.36
CA GLY A 121 6.58 2.49 9.01
C GLY A 121 5.29 3.10 8.46
N ALA A 122 5.07 3.04 7.14
CA ALA A 122 3.87 3.52 6.50
C ALA A 122 2.60 2.80 7.01
N TYR A 123 2.66 1.47 7.25
CA TYR A 123 1.56 0.74 7.89
C TYR A 123 1.18 1.30 9.27
N GLY A 124 2.16 1.73 10.06
CA GLY A 124 1.92 2.36 11.36
C GLY A 124 1.13 3.68 11.21
N ILE A 125 1.45 4.49 10.21
CA ILE A 125 0.72 5.74 9.94
C ILE A 125 -0.69 5.44 9.44
N VAL A 126 -0.87 4.51 8.52
CA VAL A 126 -2.21 4.08 8.07
C VAL A 126 -3.03 3.61 9.26
N ALA A 127 -2.48 2.73 10.10
CA ALA A 127 -3.18 2.24 11.30
C ALA A 127 -3.55 3.38 12.25
N SER A 128 -2.66 4.37 12.46
CA SER A 128 -2.94 5.53 13.30
C SER A 128 -4.10 6.37 12.76
N ILE A 129 -4.14 6.62 11.45
CA ILE A 129 -5.18 7.44 10.80
C ILE A 129 -6.52 6.72 10.76
N ILE A 130 -6.54 5.44 10.42
CA ILE A 130 -7.76 4.64 10.34
C ILE A 130 -8.42 4.46 11.71
N ASN A 131 -7.62 4.32 12.78
CA ASN A 131 -8.11 4.17 14.14
C ASN A 131 -8.35 5.51 14.86
N ASP A 132 -8.07 6.64 14.23
CA ASP A 132 -8.34 7.97 14.80
C ASP A 132 -9.85 8.25 14.76
N PRO A 133 -10.51 8.49 15.91
CA PRO A 133 -11.95 8.71 15.96
C PRO A 133 -12.43 9.95 15.19
N THR A 134 -11.52 10.90 14.93
CA THR A 134 -11.84 12.15 14.23
C THR A 134 -11.68 12.05 12.73
N ILE A 135 -10.90 11.09 12.24
CA ILE A 135 -10.61 10.89 10.81
C ILE A 135 -11.36 9.64 10.31
N GLY A 136 -10.99 8.46 10.82
CA GLY A 136 -11.60 7.19 10.48
C GLY A 136 -11.27 6.66 9.08
N PRO A 137 -11.63 5.39 8.80
CA PRO A 137 -11.31 4.72 7.54
C PRO A 137 -12.09 5.27 6.33
N ASP A 138 -13.31 5.75 6.54
CA ASP A 138 -14.22 6.21 5.48
C ASP A 138 -14.09 7.70 5.14
N SER A 139 -13.12 8.39 5.74
CA SER A 139 -12.80 9.78 5.42
C SER A 139 -11.97 9.88 4.14
N TYR A 140 -11.94 11.06 3.54
CA TYR A 140 -11.06 11.34 2.41
C TYR A 140 -9.58 11.03 2.75
N THR A 141 -9.11 11.45 3.92
CA THR A 141 -7.75 11.18 4.40
C THR A 141 -7.50 9.68 4.60
N GLY A 142 -8.48 8.94 5.15
CA GLY A 142 -8.40 7.49 5.30
C GLY A 142 -8.26 6.76 3.97
N TYR A 143 -9.09 7.11 2.98
CA TYR A 143 -8.98 6.58 1.62
C TYR A 143 -7.65 6.94 0.96
N LEU A 144 -7.20 8.19 1.11
CA LEU A 144 -5.96 8.67 0.49
C LEU A 144 -4.74 7.93 1.03
N VAL A 145 -4.58 7.79 2.35
CA VAL A 145 -3.45 7.07 2.94
C VAL A 145 -3.47 5.58 2.64
N SER A 146 -4.67 4.98 2.56
CA SER A 146 -4.85 3.59 2.14
C SER A 146 -4.45 3.40 0.68
N THR A 147 -4.77 4.37 -0.18
CA THR A 147 -4.35 4.39 -1.58
C THR A 147 -2.83 4.52 -1.70
N PHE A 148 -2.20 5.42 -0.95
CA PHE A 148 -0.74 5.52 -0.92
C PHE A 148 -0.08 4.22 -0.49
N GLN A 149 -0.66 3.52 0.50
CA GLN A 149 -0.14 2.23 0.95
C GLN A 149 -0.22 1.17 -0.15
N GLY A 150 -1.27 1.15 -0.93
CA GLY A 150 -1.53 0.14 -1.95
C GLY A 150 -0.97 0.45 -3.33
N SER A 151 -0.84 1.73 -3.70
CA SER A 151 -0.46 2.15 -5.06
C SER A 151 1.03 2.35 -5.26
N THR A 152 1.77 2.65 -4.20
CA THR A 152 3.20 2.94 -4.28
C THR A 152 4.04 1.92 -3.52
N GLU A 153 5.29 1.74 -3.94
CA GLU A 153 6.27 0.90 -3.26
C GLU A 153 7.27 1.73 -2.45
N THR A 154 8.03 1.06 -1.58
CA THR A 154 9.11 1.68 -0.82
C THR A 154 10.29 1.96 -1.75
N THR A 155 10.24 3.09 -2.43
CA THR A 155 11.12 3.46 -3.53
C THR A 155 12.59 3.24 -3.23
N PHE A 156 13.07 3.76 -2.08
CA PHE A 156 14.49 3.64 -1.72
C PHE A 156 14.91 2.21 -1.41
N TYR A 157 14.03 1.41 -0.82
CA TYR A 157 14.28 -0.01 -0.60
C TYR A 157 14.36 -0.77 -1.92
N VAL A 158 13.45 -0.53 -2.85
CA VAL A 158 13.46 -1.15 -4.18
C VAL A 158 14.75 -0.80 -4.92
N LEU A 159 15.15 0.47 -4.91
CA LEU A 159 16.39 0.91 -5.56
C LEU A 159 17.64 0.28 -4.92
N ALA A 160 17.71 0.20 -3.60
CA ALA A 160 18.87 -0.34 -2.90
C ALA A 160 18.95 -1.87 -3.04
N VAL A 161 17.85 -2.59 -2.81
CA VAL A 161 17.87 -4.05 -2.73
C VAL A 161 17.69 -4.68 -4.11
N TYR A 162 16.64 -4.33 -4.86
CA TYR A 162 16.36 -5.00 -6.13
C TYR A 162 17.30 -4.53 -7.24
N PHE A 163 17.53 -3.23 -7.39
CA PHE A 163 18.49 -2.74 -8.39
C PHE A 163 19.92 -3.15 -8.03
N GLY A 164 20.23 -3.18 -6.73
CA GLY A 164 21.52 -3.71 -6.25
C GLY A 164 21.71 -5.19 -6.57
N ALA A 165 20.69 -6.02 -6.35
CA ALA A 165 20.75 -7.46 -6.63
C ALA A 165 20.99 -7.78 -8.12
N VAL A 166 20.39 -6.98 -9.02
CA VAL A 166 20.58 -7.12 -10.47
C VAL A 166 21.68 -6.22 -11.03
N GLN A 167 22.46 -5.57 -10.16
CA GLN A 167 23.59 -4.70 -10.49
C GLN A 167 23.28 -3.56 -11.47
N ILE A 168 22.07 -2.97 -11.38
CA ILE A 168 21.70 -1.78 -12.14
C ILE A 168 22.46 -0.58 -11.56
N LYS A 169 23.40 -0.04 -12.31
CA LYS A 169 24.22 1.13 -11.90
C LYS A 169 23.61 2.48 -12.31
N ARG A 170 22.69 2.50 -13.26
CA ARG A 170 22.07 3.74 -13.80
C ARG A 170 20.58 3.71 -13.56
N LEU A 171 20.09 4.52 -12.63
CA LEU A 171 18.68 4.64 -12.27
C LEU A 171 17.84 5.35 -13.36
N ARG A 172 18.50 6.10 -14.27
CA ARG A 172 17.83 6.93 -15.29
C ARG A 172 16.69 7.75 -14.65
N HIS A 173 15.45 7.60 -15.16
CA HIS A 173 14.26 8.30 -14.66
C HIS A 173 13.44 7.48 -13.66
N ALA A 174 13.93 6.36 -13.14
CA ALA A 174 13.14 5.51 -12.24
C ALA A 174 12.77 6.21 -10.92
N LEU A 175 13.67 7.05 -10.38
CA LEU A 175 13.46 7.73 -9.12
C LEU A 175 12.33 8.76 -9.17
N VAL A 176 12.33 9.63 -10.20
CA VAL A 176 11.34 10.72 -10.31
C VAL A 176 9.91 10.20 -10.45
N PRO A 177 9.59 9.30 -11.40
CA PRO A 177 8.25 8.72 -11.48
C PRO A 177 7.83 7.97 -10.21
N ALA A 178 8.75 7.25 -9.56
CA ALA A 178 8.45 6.51 -8.34
C ALA A 178 8.14 7.40 -7.12
N LEU A 179 8.62 8.64 -7.10
CA LEU A 179 8.31 9.61 -6.05
C LEU A 179 7.06 10.45 -6.36
N VAL A 180 6.67 10.55 -7.63
CA VAL A 180 5.51 11.35 -8.08
C VAL A 180 4.24 10.49 -8.18
N ALA A 181 4.39 9.18 -8.40
CA ALA A 181 3.28 8.24 -8.45
C ALA A 181 2.68 8.01 -7.07
#